data_85fca905e52869e3551c4d98c2d41d74
#
_entry.id   85fca905e52869e3551c4d98c2d41d74
#
_cell.length_a   1.000
_cell.length_b   1.000
_cell.length_c   1.000
_cell.angle_alpha   90.00
_cell.angle_beta   90.00
_cell.angle_gamma   90.00
#
_symmetry.space_group_name_H-M   'P 1'
#
loop_
_entity.id
_entity.type
_entity.pdbx_description
1 polymer ?
#
loop_
_entity_poly.entity_id
_entity_poly.type
_entity_poly.pdbx_seq_one_letter_code
_entity_poly.pdbx_strand_id
1 'polypeptide(L)'
;MVRLADTCVASLAHRRRRPLARPVANWVALPLRRGATGTRQIVRKISLAVDDVAVLIPAHNESAVLGASLDAIMKLVPVRNIHVVSDGSTDDTPEIARRAGVHVHETERNVGKAGALREAIDRFGLADRYEVLLLLDADTRIQPGYFTEALPLFDDPEVVAVAGCVQTARDRRLSLIGNILVGYRERIYAIGQRLLKFGQTYSRINATHIVPGFASMYRTDVLAYIDLNPPGLVIEDFNMTFEVYQKKLGKVAFTLSAVAVTQDPVRIRDYVKQTRRWAIGLWQTVRRHPPQANLFTAMLAVLLLEFITSSTIFVILPLLAAVLAIPELAPSALNWVPMAEAHAAVAAHMNLTAIVFGVGLPDYVMTCLVAVLHRRARLLFVGLFFPLVRVIDAAIALSAVPAGWFARSNGTWKSPARRAIDTQPEPLAVTAGAPAVSRPVTRPESSVSQDYGRERGHAS
;
A
#
# COMPACT_ATOMS: atom_id res chain seq x y z
N MET A 1 31.74 -22.15 18.58
CA MET A 1 30.63 -21.39 17.99
C MET A 1 30.96 -19.91 17.75
N VAL A 2 31.78 -19.26 18.58
CA VAL A 2 32.18 -17.85 18.40
C VAL A 2 33.04 -17.62 17.14
N ARG A 3 33.93 -18.58 16.78
CA ARG A 3 34.82 -18.44 15.61
C ARG A 3 34.15 -18.51 14.23
N LEU A 4 32.96 -19.09 14.10
CA LEU A 4 32.21 -19.13 12.83
C LEU A 4 31.44 -17.84 12.57
N ALA A 5 31.06 -17.11 13.59
CA ALA A 5 30.42 -15.80 13.46
C ALA A 5 31.39 -14.75 12.93
N ASP A 6 32.66 -14.77 13.42
CA ASP A 6 33.69 -13.82 12.98
C ASP A 6 34.09 -14.03 11.50
N THR A 7 34.11 -15.28 11.04
CA THR A 7 34.47 -15.60 9.64
C THR A 7 33.36 -15.19 8.65
N CYS A 8 32.09 -15.27 9.05
CA CYS A 8 30.97 -14.88 8.19
C CYS A 8 30.83 -13.34 8.11
N VAL A 9 31.08 -12.63 9.20
CA VAL A 9 31.09 -11.16 9.24
C VAL A 9 32.25 -10.60 8.41
N ALA A 10 33.43 -11.21 8.51
CA ALA A 10 34.62 -10.82 7.73
C ALA A 10 34.44 -11.04 6.22
N SER A 11 33.76 -12.13 5.81
CA SER A 11 33.52 -12.43 4.39
C SER A 11 32.50 -11.46 3.74
N LEU A 12 31.47 -11.03 4.49
CA LEU A 12 30.51 -10.03 4.02
C LEU A 12 31.10 -8.62 4.01
N ALA A 13 31.96 -8.28 4.96
CA ALA A 13 32.65 -6.99 5.01
C ALA A 13 33.63 -6.82 3.83
N HIS A 14 34.25 -7.90 3.34
CA HIS A 14 35.22 -7.82 2.22
C HIS A 14 34.58 -7.64 0.84
N ARG A 15 33.30 -8.00 0.68
CA ARG A 15 32.59 -7.78 -0.60
C ARG A 15 32.07 -6.36 -0.78
N ARG A 16 31.95 -5.58 0.28
CA ARG A 16 31.50 -4.19 0.24
C ARG A 16 32.69 -3.23 0.39
N ARG A 17 33.31 -2.82 -0.72
CA ARG A 17 34.27 -1.70 -0.73
C ARG A 17 33.52 -0.40 -0.41
N ARG A 18 33.20 -0.17 0.87
CA ARG A 18 32.85 1.14 1.44
C ARG A 18 33.99 1.58 2.37
N PRO A 19 34.32 2.90 2.45
CA PRO A 19 35.36 3.36 3.37
C PRO A 19 35.01 2.98 4.81
N LEU A 20 35.96 2.32 5.46
CA LEU A 20 35.93 1.87 6.85
C LEU A 20 35.88 3.08 7.79
N ALA A 21 34.70 3.55 8.16
CA ALA A 21 34.48 4.35 9.36
C ALA A 21 32.99 4.49 9.67
N ARG A 22 32.36 3.39 10.16
CA ARG A 22 31.07 3.47 10.89
C ARG A 22 31.05 2.36 11.94
N PRO A 23 30.51 2.63 13.15
CA PRO A 23 30.54 1.68 14.25
C PRO A 23 29.72 0.42 13.93
N VAL A 24 30.25 -0.73 14.32
CA VAL A 24 29.74 -2.11 14.09
C VAL A 24 28.39 -2.37 14.80
N ALA A 25 27.83 -1.38 15.50
CA ALA A 25 26.70 -1.53 16.41
C ALA A 25 25.31 -1.67 15.78
N ASN A 26 25.15 -1.54 14.43
CA ASN A 26 23.86 -1.47 13.78
C ASN A 26 23.42 -2.73 13.03
N TRP A 27 23.97 -3.89 13.37
CA TRP A 27 23.63 -5.16 12.70
C TRP A 27 23.10 -6.19 13.70
N VAL A 28 21.99 -6.84 13.35
CA VAL A 28 21.38 -7.89 14.16
C VAL A 28 21.32 -9.19 13.35
N ALA A 29 21.83 -10.28 13.93
CA ALA A 29 21.75 -11.62 13.34
C ALA A 29 20.42 -12.28 13.71
N LEU A 30 19.66 -12.73 12.72
CA LEU A 30 18.38 -13.40 12.90
C LEU A 30 18.42 -14.82 12.33
N PRO A 31 17.84 -15.82 13.01
CA PRO A 31 17.65 -17.14 12.43
C PRO A 31 16.52 -17.12 11.40
N LEU A 32 16.81 -17.36 10.13
CA LEU A 32 15.79 -17.64 9.13
C LEU A 32 15.46 -19.13 9.18
N ARG A 33 14.27 -19.49 9.68
CA ARG A 33 13.82 -20.87 9.68
C ARG A 33 13.47 -21.29 8.25
N ARG A 34 14.36 -22.02 7.61
CA ARG A 34 14.00 -22.85 6.44
C ARG A 34 13.48 -24.19 6.91
N GLY A 35 12.54 -24.80 6.14
CA GLY A 35 12.11 -26.17 6.38
C GLY A 35 13.29 -27.14 6.42
N ALA A 36 13.14 -28.23 7.08
CA ALA A 36 13.98 -29.43 7.38
C ALA A 36 15.51 -29.46 7.21
N THR A 37 16.18 -28.51 6.57
CA THR A 37 17.61 -28.61 6.19
C THR A 37 18.53 -27.46 6.65
N GLY A 38 18.22 -26.78 7.74
CA GLY A 38 19.17 -25.87 8.38
C GLY A 38 18.69 -24.44 8.63
N THR A 39 19.20 -23.85 9.69
CA THR A 39 18.97 -22.44 10.05
C THR A 39 20.06 -21.58 9.41
N ARG A 40 19.70 -20.72 8.48
CA ARG A 40 20.61 -19.69 7.95
C ARG A 40 20.44 -18.42 8.78
N GLN A 41 21.52 -17.85 9.29
CA GLN A 41 21.49 -16.54 9.92
C GLN A 41 21.50 -15.44 8.86
N ILE A 42 20.56 -14.51 8.98
CA ILE A 42 20.56 -13.27 8.20
C ILE A 42 20.98 -12.14 9.14
N VAL A 43 21.97 -11.37 8.71
CA VAL A 43 22.40 -10.16 9.42
C VAL A 43 21.69 -8.96 8.81
N ARG A 44 20.89 -8.26 9.60
CA ARG A 44 20.13 -7.09 9.17
C ARG A 44 20.65 -5.82 9.80
N LYS A 45 20.76 -4.78 8.99
CA LYS A 45 21.07 -3.44 9.45
C LYS A 45 19.81 -2.85 10.12
N ILE A 46 19.99 -2.30 11.31
CA ILE A 46 19.03 -1.44 12.01
C ILE A 46 19.49 0.02 11.91
N SER A 47 18.62 0.98 12.23
CA SER A 47 18.90 2.42 12.08
C SER A 47 19.25 2.79 10.64
N LEU A 48 18.36 2.43 9.71
CA LEU A 48 18.52 2.69 8.29
C LEU A 48 18.49 4.19 7.99
N ALA A 49 19.31 4.60 7.03
CA ALA A 49 19.30 5.94 6.46
C ALA A 49 18.74 5.94 5.03
N VAL A 50 18.42 7.10 4.49
CA VAL A 50 17.93 7.24 3.11
C VAL A 50 18.97 6.70 2.10
N ASP A 51 20.26 6.78 2.40
CA ASP A 51 21.33 6.21 1.55
C ASP A 51 21.27 4.68 1.43
N ASP A 52 20.60 4.01 2.34
CA ASP A 52 20.40 2.55 2.32
C ASP A 52 19.19 2.11 1.49
N VAL A 53 18.45 3.08 0.93
CA VAL A 53 17.21 2.85 0.18
C VAL A 53 17.45 2.99 -1.32
N ALA A 54 17.10 1.98 -2.10
CA ALA A 54 16.86 2.11 -3.53
C ALA A 54 15.39 2.51 -3.77
N VAL A 55 15.15 3.39 -4.71
CA VAL A 55 13.81 3.70 -5.22
C VAL A 55 13.69 3.09 -6.61
N LEU A 56 12.67 2.25 -6.83
CA LEU A 56 12.38 1.66 -8.13
C LEU A 56 10.99 2.09 -8.61
N ILE A 57 10.97 2.76 -9.76
CA ILE A 57 9.77 3.32 -10.39
C ILE A 57 9.49 2.57 -11.70
N PRO A 58 8.54 1.63 -11.72
CA PRO A 58 8.08 1.05 -12.97
C PRO A 58 7.16 2.04 -13.71
N ALA A 59 7.35 2.19 -15.00
CA ALA A 59 6.60 3.12 -15.84
C ALA A 59 6.26 2.49 -17.21
N HIS A 60 5.01 2.69 -17.68
CA HIS A 60 4.58 2.33 -19.02
C HIS A 60 3.64 3.40 -19.55
N ASN A 61 4.13 4.23 -20.51
CA ASN A 61 3.41 5.37 -21.04
C ASN A 61 2.91 6.34 -19.95
N GLU A 62 3.84 6.80 -19.10
CA GLU A 62 3.57 7.67 -17.93
C GLU A 62 4.21 9.07 -18.10
N SER A 63 4.49 9.51 -19.34
CA SER A 63 5.14 10.82 -19.64
C SER A 63 4.42 12.01 -19.00
N ALA A 64 3.09 11.94 -18.85
CA ALA A 64 2.30 13.03 -18.26
C ALA A 64 2.53 13.26 -16.75
N VAL A 65 3.08 12.26 -16.02
CA VAL A 65 3.14 12.29 -14.55
C VAL A 65 4.51 12.00 -13.97
N LEU A 66 5.35 11.24 -14.69
CA LEU A 66 6.65 10.78 -14.19
C LEU A 66 7.56 11.93 -13.75
N GLY A 67 7.63 13.02 -14.50
CA GLY A 67 8.46 14.18 -14.17
C GLY A 67 8.15 14.74 -12.78
N ALA A 68 6.87 14.94 -12.48
CA ALA A 68 6.44 15.47 -11.18
C ALA A 68 6.69 14.48 -10.02
N SER A 69 6.64 13.18 -10.29
CA SER A 69 6.99 12.15 -9.32
C SER A 69 8.49 12.13 -9.04
N LEU A 70 9.32 12.24 -10.09
CA LEU A 70 10.79 12.35 -9.97
C LEU A 70 11.19 13.62 -9.22
N ASP A 71 10.60 14.77 -9.53
CA ASP A 71 10.86 16.04 -8.82
C ASP A 71 10.55 15.93 -7.32
N ALA A 72 9.53 15.18 -6.95
CA ALA A 72 9.17 14.99 -5.55
C ALA A 72 10.17 14.08 -4.82
N ILE A 73 10.56 12.95 -5.43
CA ILE A 73 11.45 11.99 -4.78
C ILE A 73 12.91 12.43 -4.75
N MET A 74 13.39 13.14 -5.76
CA MET A 74 14.77 13.68 -5.81
C MET A 74 15.08 14.69 -4.70
N LYS A 75 14.07 15.32 -4.11
CA LYS A 75 14.22 16.18 -2.93
C LYS A 75 14.50 15.41 -1.64
N LEU A 76 14.21 14.11 -1.63
CA LEU A 76 14.22 13.28 -0.43
C LEU A 76 15.29 12.19 -0.49
N VAL A 77 15.70 11.78 -1.70
CA VAL A 77 16.61 10.65 -1.93
C VAL A 77 17.69 11.09 -2.93
N PRO A 78 18.96 10.73 -2.74
CA PRO A 78 20.00 10.98 -3.72
C PRO A 78 19.64 10.40 -5.09
N VAL A 79 19.89 11.13 -6.16
CA VAL A 79 19.57 10.75 -7.55
C VAL A 79 20.16 9.37 -7.91
N ARG A 80 21.37 9.06 -7.41
CA ARG A 80 22.04 7.76 -7.61
C ARG A 80 21.30 6.55 -7.05
N ASN A 81 20.29 6.78 -6.17
CA ASN A 81 19.48 5.72 -5.57
C ASN A 81 18.14 5.54 -6.29
N ILE A 82 17.87 6.37 -7.32
CA ILE A 82 16.59 6.35 -8.04
C ILE A 82 16.77 5.60 -9.36
N HIS A 83 15.91 4.62 -9.58
CA HIS A 83 15.93 3.73 -10.73
C HIS A 83 14.54 3.72 -11.37
N VAL A 84 14.49 3.93 -12.67
CA VAL A 84 13.26 3.86 -13.47
C VAL A 84 13.37 2.69 -14.42
N VAL A 85 12.33 1.87 -14.50
CA VAL A 85 12.18 0.87 -15.56
C VAL A 85 11.01 1.25 -16.44
N SER A 86 11.30 1.50 -17.72
CA SER A 86 10.31 1.79 -18.75
C SER A 86 9.91 0.49 -19.44
N ASP A 87 8.69 0.03 -19.21
CA ASP A 87 8.18 -1.26 -19.67
C ASP A 87 7.61 -1.18 -21.09
N GLY A 88 8.51 -1.12 -22.09
CA GLY A 88 8.13 -1.00 -23.49
C GLY A 88 7.26 0.24 -23.76
N SER A 89 7.61 1.40 -23.17
CA SER A 89 6.88 2.65 -23.42
C SER A 89 7.09 3.13 -24.86
N THR A 90 6.06 3.78 -25.42
CA THR A 90 6.04 4.35 -26.78
C THR A 90 5.95 5.88 -26.76
N ASP A 91 5.93 6.47 -25.57
CA ASP A 91 5.93 7.92 -25.33
C ASP A 91 7.28 8.39 -24.74
N ASP A 92 7.39 9.66 -24.36
CA ASP A 92 8.61 10.29 -23.83
C ASP A 92 8.96 9.82 -22.39
N THR A 93 8.37 8.75 -21.86
CA THR A 93 8.63 8.25 -20.52
C THR A 93 10.13 8.02 -20.24
N PRO A 94 10.89 7.26 -21.08
CA PRO A 94 12.30 7.00 -20.81
C PRO A 94 13.15 8.27 -20.95
N GLU A 95 12.83 9.18 -21.86
CA GLU A 95 13.55 10.45 -22.05
C GLU A 95 13.39 11.39 -20.87
N ILE A 96 12.19 11.44 -20.26
CA ILE A 96 11.94 12.21 -19.03
C ILE A 96 12.83 11.70 -17.91
N ALA A 97 12.92 10.37 -17.72
CA ALA A 97 13.75 9.77 -16.71
C ALA A 97 15.26 10.04 -16.95
N ARG A 98 15.74 9.91 -18.20
CA ARG A 98 17.14 10.24 -18.55
C ARG A 98 17.48 11.69 -18.29
N ARG A 99 16.59 12.63 -18.66
CA ARG A 99 16.77 14.06 -18.40
C ARG A 99 16.81 14.41 -16.91
N ALA A 100 16.14 13.65 -16.08
CA ALA A 100 16.21 13.77 -14.62
C ALA A 100 17.54 13.24 -14.03
N GLY A 101 18.40 12.58 -14.83
CA GLY A 101 19.69 12.05 -14.39
C GLY A 101 19.61 10.80 -13.52
N VAL A 102 18.45 10.13 -13.46
CA VAL A 102 18.25 8.88 -12.73
C VAL A 102 18.72 7.66 -13.56
N HIS A 103 18.88 6.51 -12.90
CA HIS A 103 19.17 5.27 -13.61
C HIS A 103 17.95 4.80 -14.39
N VAL A 104 18.10 4.52 -15.69
CA VAL A 104 17.00 4.08 -16.57
C VAL A 104 17.32 2.74 -17.20
N HIS A 105 16.35 1.85 -17.16
CA HIS A 105 16.35 0.61 -17.93
C HIS A 105 15.05 0.55 -18.77
N GLU A 106 15.17 0.10 -20.01
CA GLU A 106 14.05 -0.12 -20.91
C GLU A 106 13.93 -1.60 -21.21
N THR A 107 12.75 -2.15 -21.05
CA THR A 107 12.46 -3.52 -21.50
C THR A 107 12.19 -3.51 -23.01
N GLU A 108 12.59 -4.57 -23.71
CA GLU A 108 12.39 -4.67 -25.18
C GLU A 108 10.92 -4.63 -25.59
N ARG A 109 10.03 -5.04 -24.69
CA ARG A 109 8.58 -5.10 -24.88
C ARG A 109 7.86 -4.96 -23.55
N ASN A 110 6.57 -4.69 -23.57
CA ASN A 110 5.74 -4.70 -22.38
C ASN A 110 5.71 -6.11 -21.76
N VAL A 111 6.44 -6.30 -20.66
CA VAL A 111 6.51 -7.55 -19.89
C VAL A 111 5.61 -7.51 -18.65
N GLY A 112 4.93 -6.38 -18.43
CA GLY A 112 4.07 -6.11 -17.30
C GLY A 112 4.83 -5.59 -16.08
N LYS A 113 4.14 -4.89 -15.16
CA LYS A 113 4.76 -4.25 -14.00
C LYS A 113 5.63 -5.21 -13.20
N ALA A 114 5.12 -6.41 -12.91
CA ALA A 114 5.85 -7.43 -12.14
C ALA A 114 7.13 -7.91 -12.87
N GLY A 115 7.05 -8.12 -14.19
CA GLY A 115 8.20 -8.48 -15.02
C GLY A 115 9.24 -7.38 -15.06
N ALA A 116 8.82 -6.14 -15.29
CA ALA A 116 9.68 -4.98 -15.31
C ALA A 116 10.40 -4.74 -13.97
N LEU A 117 9.67 -4.89 -12.85
CA LEU A 117 10.27 -4.82 -11.51
C LEU A 117 11.36 -5.89 -11.32
N ARG A 118 11.08 -7.14 -11.69
CA ARG A 118 12.05 -8.23 -11.56
C ARG A 118 13.29 -7.97 -12.38
N GLU A 119 13.13 -7.62 -13.67
CA GLU A 119 14.23 -7.34 -14.56
C GLU A 119 15.11 -6.17 -14.07
N ALA A 120 14.48 -5.09 -13.57
CA ALA A 120 15.19 -3.94 -13.03
C ALA A 120 15.96 -4.27 -11.73
N ILE A 121 15.37 -5.05 -10.82
CA ILE A 121 16.05 -5.48 -9.58
C ILE A 121 17.32 -6.26 -9.92
N ASP A 122 17.23 -7.20 -10.84
CA ASP A 122 18.36 -8.03 -11.27
C ASP A 122 19.39 -7.19 -12.07
N ARG A 123 18.93 -6.36 -13.01
CA ARG A 123 19.80 -5.55 -13.88
C ARG A 123 20.62 -4.52 -13.12
N PHE A 124 20.03 -3.86 -12.14
CA PHE A 124 20.71 -2.85 -11.33
C PHE A 124 21.41 -3.43 -10.10
N GLY A 125 21.25 -4.72 -9.83
CA GLY A 125 21.80 -5.37 -8.65
C GLY A 125 21.29 -4.76 -7.35
N LEU A 126 19.99 -4.40 -7.30
CA LEU A 126 19.44 -3.62 -6.19
C LEU A 126 19.46 -4.38 -4.87
N ALA A 127 19.29 -5.70 -4.92
CA ALA A 127 19.30 -6.55 -3.74
C ALA A 127 20.67 -6.65 -3.07
N ASP A 128 21.75 -6.48 -3.83
CA ASP A 128 23.12 -6.55 -3.31
C ASP A 128 23.67 -5.19 -2.85
N ARG A 129 23.10 -4.12 -3.36
CA ARG A 129 23.61 -2.74 -3.17
C ARG A 129 22.90 -1.98 -2.05
N TYR A 130 21.66 -2.31 -1.76
CA TYR A 130 20.81 -1.57 -0.83
C TYR A 130 20.20 -2.49 0.22
N GLU A 131 19.87 -1.93 1.39
CA GLU A 131 19.21 -2.67 2.47
C GLU A 131 17.69 -2.75 2.28
N VAL A 132 17.12 -1.72 1.62
CA VAL A 132 15.69 -1.57 1.41
C VAL A 132 15.41 -1.11 -0.01
N LEU A 133 14.36 -1.66 -0.61
CA LEU A 133 13.80 -1.26 -1.90
C LEU A 133 12.45 -0.59 -1.67
N LEU A 134 12.32 0.68 -2.07
CA LEU A 134 11.03 1.37 -2.19
C LEU A 134 10.46 1.14 -3.59
N LEU A 135 9.32 0.47 -3.67
CA LEU A 135 8.51 0.40 -4.89
C LEU A 135 7.61 1.63 -4.94
N LEU A 136 7.72 2.42 -6.00
CA LEU A 136 7.01 3.69 -6.16
C LEU A 136 6.35 3.77 -7.53
N ASP A 137 5.02 3.91 -7.58
CA ASP A 137 4.32 4.09 -8.86
C ASP A 137 4.66 5.44 -9.50
N ALA A 138 4.74 5.47 -10.82
CA ALA A 138 5.15 6.62 -11.61
C ALA A 138 4.27 7.87 -11.45
N ASP A 139 3.03 7.72 -10.99
CA ASP A 139 2.08 8.79 -10.70
C ASP A 139 2.00 9.18 -9.21
N THR A 140 2.86 8.59 -8.39
CA THR A 140 2.84 8.75 -6.94
C THR A 140 3.91 9.74 -6.47
N ARG A 141 3.52 10.68 -5.61
CA ARG A 141 4.41 11.68 -5.00
C ARG A 141 4.59 11.41 -3.53
N ILE A 142 5.81 11.12 -3.15
CA ILE A 142 6.21 10.94 -1.74
C ILE A 142 6.18 12.30 -1.01
N GLN A 143 5.61 12.31 0.20
CA GLN A 143 5.59 13.50 1.05
C GLN A 143 6.91 13.66 1.83
N PRO A 144 7.31 14.91 2.21
CA PRO A 144 8.52 15.19 2.98
C PRO A 144 8.54 14.38 4.26
N GLY A 145 8.29 13.89 5.02
CA GLY A 145 8.30 13.08 6.24
C GLY A 145 8.24 11.57 6.01
N TYR A 146 8.05 11.12 4.79
CA TYR A 146 7.84 9.70 4.51
C TYR A 146 8.95 8.80 5.08
N PHE A 147 10.21 9.11 4.76
CA PHE A 147 11.35 8.30 5.20
C PHE A 147 11.62 8.44 6.70
N THR A 148 11.42 9.63 7.26
CA THR A 148 11.55 9.87 8.71
C THR A 148 10.60 9.01 9.52
N GLU A 149 9.40 8.76 9.01
CA GLU A 149 8.36 7.98 9.67
C GLU A 149 8.43 6.48 9.36
N ALA A 150 8.89 6.13 8.18
CA ALA A 150 8.86 4.74 7.72
C ALA A 150 10.16 3.96 8.05
N LEU A 151 11.35 4.59 7.93
CA LEU A 151 12.62 3.89 8.17
C LEU A 151 12.80 3.39 9.61
N PRO A 152 12.37 4.12 10.67
CA PRO A 152 12.47 3.61 12.03
C PRO A 152 11.66 2.34 12.30
N LEU A 153 10.66 2.03 11.46
CA LEU A 153 9.90 0.79 11.60
C LEU A 153 10.76 -0.46 11.30
N PHE A 154 11.82 -0.31 10.54
CA PHE A 154 12.82 -1.36 10.30
C PHE A 154 13.83 -1.53 11.45
N ASP A 155 13.76 -0.73 12.53
CA ASP A 155 14.55 -0.96 13.75
C ASP A 155 14.14 -2.26 14.44
N ASP A 156 12.88 -2.72 14.26
CA ASP A 156 12.51 -4.11 14.51
C ASP A 156 13.09 -4.97 13.37
N PRO A 157 14.08 -5.81 13.64
CA PRO A 157 14.72 -6.60 12.61
C PRO A 157 13.80 -7.68 12.01
N GLU A 158 12.67 -7.99 12.63
CA GLU A 158 11.65 -8.88 12.06
C GLU A 158 10.78 -8.19 11.01
N VAL A 159 10.75 -6.84 10.95
CA VAL A 159 10.02 -6.10 9.93
C VAL A 159 10.74 -6.22 8.58
N VAL A 160 10.05 -6.80 7.61
CA VAL A 160 10.56 -7.02 6.24
C VAL A 160 9.90 -6.15 5.20
N ALA A 161 8.73 -5.60 5.53
CA ALA A 161 8.03 -4.67 4.65
C ALA A 161 7.36 -3.56 5.45
N VAL A 162 7.33 -2.36 4.88
CA VAL A 162 6.60 -1.20 5.40
C VAL A 162 5.63 -0.72 4.32
N ALA A 163 4.34 -0.76 4.63
CA ALA A 163 3.30 -0.28 3.74
C ALA A 163 3.18 1.25 3.82
N GLY A 164 3.15 1.92 2.67
CA GLY A 164 2.89 3.35 2.58
C GLY A 164 1.43 3.71 2.89
N CYS A 165 1.23 4.91 3.42
CA CYS A 165 -0.09 5.49 3.64
C CYS A 165 -0.54 6.25 2.39
N VAL A 166 -1.62 5.79 1.74
CA VAL A 166 -2.13 6.43 0.54
C VAL A 166 -2.99 7.65 0.86
N GLN A 167 -2.78 8.71 0.10
CA GLN A 167 -3.68 9.85 0.01
C GLN A 167 -4.04 10.12 -1.45
N THR A 168 -5.27 10.54 -1.67
CA THR A 168 -5.75 10.92 -2.99
C THR A 168 -5.24 12.29 -3.38
N ALA A 169 -4.72 12.44 -4.60
CA ALA A 169 -4.31 13.73 -5.15
C ALA A 169 -5.52 14.67 -5.29
N ARG A 170 -5.33 15.92 -4.87
CA ARG A 170 -6.37 16.96 -4.97
C ARG A 170 -6.32 17.62 -6.33
N ASP A 171 -7.45 17.64 -7.02
CA ASP A 171 -7.62 18.40 -8.25
C ASP A 171 -8.91 19.23 -8.14
N ARG A 172 -8.80 20.55 -8.33
CA ARG A 172 -9.94 21.47 -8.25
C ARG A 172 -10.79 21.50 -9.53
N ARG A 173 -10.29 20.89 -10.61
CA ARG A 173 -10.91 20.92 -11.95
C ARG A 173 -11.72 19.67 -12.28
N LEU A 174 -12.12 18.89 -11.26
CA LEU A 174 -12.88 17.66 -11.48
C LEU A 174 -14.34 17.93 -11.85
N SER A 175 -14.88 17.13 -12.74
CA SER A 175 -16.32 17.04 -12.98
C SER A 175 -17.04 16.53 -11.71
N LEU A 176 -18.37 16.63 -11.66
CA LEU A 176 -19.15 16.07 -10.55
C LEU A 176 -18.84 14.57 -10.36
N ILE A 177 -18.86 13.79 -11.44
CA ILE A 177 -18.53 12.36 -11.42
C ILE A 177 -17.12 12.12 -10.87
N GLY A 178 -16.12 12.87 -11.37
CA GLY A 178 -14.75 12.79 -10.87
C GLY A 178 -14.65 13.07 -9.36
N ASN A 179 -15.41 14.06 -8.88
CA ASN A 179 -15.44 14.38 -7.46
C ASN A 179 -16.10 13.30 -6.60
N ILE A 180 -17.16 12.65 -7.13
CA ILE A 180 -17.80 11.52 -6.45
C ILE A 180 -16.82 10.36 -6.34
N LEU A 181 -16.17 9.96 -7.45
CA LEU A 181 -15.26 8.83 -7.48
C LEU A 181 -14.02 9.05 -6.60
N VAL A 182 -13.38 10.23 -6.71
CA VAL A 182 -12.22 10.59 -5.91
C VAL A 182 -12.58 10.74 -4.42
N GLY A 183 -13.73 11.36 -4.10
CA GLY A 183 -14.21 11.46 -2.72
C GLY A 183 -14.54 10.09 -2.11
N TYR A 184 -15.09 9.19 -2.90
CA TYR A 184 -15.35 7.82 -2.47
C TYR A 184 -14.05 7.05 -2.19
N ARG A 185 -13.02 7.18 -3.05
CA ARG A 185 -11.68 6.61 -2.80
C ARG A 185 -11.05 7.19 -1.53
N GLU A 186 -11.12 8.51 -1.35
CA GLU A 186 -10.63 9.16 -0.13
C GLU A 186 -11.28 8.57 1.12
N ARG A 187 -12.61 8.32 1.11
CA ARG A 187 -13.32 7.68 2.20
C ARG A 187 -12.83 6.25 2.45
N ILE A 188 -12.72 5.43 1.40
CA ILE A 188 -12.25 4.04 1.52
C ILE A 188 -10.83 3.99 2.08
N TYR A 189 -9.92 4.83 1.59
CA TYR A 189 -8.56 4.88 2.08
C TYR A 189 -8.50 5.33 3.54
N ALA A 190 -9.27 6.36 3.91
CA ALA A 190 -9.31 6.84 5.28
C ALA A 190 -9.77 5.75 6.26
N ILE A 191 -10.86 5.06 5.94
CA ILE A 191 -11.43 3.99 6.76
C ILE A 191 -10.49 2.77 6.75
N GLY A 192 -10.12 2.28 5.57
CA GLY A 192 -9.30 1.09 5.42
C GLY A 192 -7.95 1.20 6.12
N GLN A 193 -7.28 2.35 6.04
CA GLN A 193 -5.99 2.54 6.66
C GLN A 193 -6.07 2.75 8.18
N ARG A 194 -7.03 3.54 8.67
CA ARG A 194 -7.14 3.87 10.10
C ARG A 194 -7.78 2.75 10.92
N LEU A 195 -8.81 2.08 10.39
CA LEU A 195 -9.55 1.06 11.15
C LEU A 195 -9.01 -0.36 10.90
N LEU A 196 -8.65 -0.69 9.65
CA LEU A 196 -8.26 -2.05 9.30
C LEU A 196 -6.73 -2.21 9.29
N LYS A 197 -6.02 -1.50 8.42
CA LYS A 197 -4.59 -1.73 8.22
C LYS A 197 -3.77 -1.45 9.48
N PHE A 198 -4.06 -0.38 10.21
CA PHE A 198 -3.37 -0.07 11.47
C PHE A 198 -3.52 -1.21 12.49
N GLY A 199 -4.73 -1.77 12.64
CA GLY A 199 -4.96 -2.93 13.51
C GLY A 199 -4.30 -4.21 13.00
N GLN A 200 -4.36 -4.47 11.69
CA GLN A 200 -3.80 -5.66 11.06
C GLN A 200 -2.25 -5.68 11.09
N THR A 201 -1.59 -4.54 11.15
CA THR A 201 -0.13 -4.42 11.23
C THR A 201 0.38 -4.28 12.66
N TYR A 202 -0.50 -4.30 13.66
CA TYR A 202 -0.10 -4.31 15.06
C TYR A 202 0.78 -5.53 15.35
N SER A 203 1.86 -5.33 16.11
CA SER A 203 2.95 -6.30 16.26
C SER A 203 2.53 -7.72 16.69
N ARG A 204 1.42 -7.84 17.45
CA ARG A 204 0.88 -9.13 17.93
C ARG A 204 -0.04 -9.81 16.92
N ILE A 205 -0.72 -9.05 16.05
CA ILE A 205 -1.67 -9.58 15.05
C ILE A 205 -0.92 -9.83 13.74
N ASN A 206 -0.29 -8.82 13.20
CA ASN A 206 0.51 -8.82 11.98
C ASN A 206 -0.01 -9.74 10.86
N ALA A 207 -1.18 -9.42 10.33
CA ALA A 207 -1.90 -10.22 9.33
C ALA A 207 -2.62 -9.31 8.31
N THR A 208 -1.90 -8.32 7.73
CA THR A 208 -2.47 -7.49 6.67
C THR A 208 -2.55 -8.26 5.36
N HIS A 209 -3.64 -8.08 4.61
CA HIS A 209 -3.85 -8.75 3.34
C HIS A 209 -3.12 -8.10 2.16
N ILE A 210 -2.63 -6.85 2.32
CA ILE A 210 -1.95 -6.12 1.25
C ILE A 210 -0.92 -5.11 1.75
N VAL A 211 0.27 -5.17 1.15
CA VAL A 211 1.28 -4.12 1.12
C VAL A 211 1.23 -3.51 -0.27
N PRO A 212 0.57 -2.36 -0.46
CA PRO A 212 0.24 -1.88 -1.80
C PRO A 212 1.48 -1.40 -2.55
N GLY A 213 1.58 -1.76 -3.82
CA GLY A 213 2.74 -1.49 -4.67
C GLY A 213 2.96 -0.04 -5.11
N PHE A 214 2.17 0.93 -4.59
CA PHE A 214 2.27 2.33 -5.03
C PHE A 214 3.36 3.13 -4.32
N ALA A 215 3.66 2.81 -3.04
CA ALA A 215 4.71 3.40 -2.23
C ALA A 215 4.97 2.52 -1.00
N SER A 216 5.63 1.40 -1.17
CA SER A 216 5.92 0.47 -0.08
C SER A 216 7.35 0.00 -0.13
N MET A 217 7.95 -0.18 1.04
CA MET A 217 9.33 -0.59 1.18
C MET A 217 9.43 -2.06 1.56
N TYR A 218 10.41 -2.74 1.02
CA TYR A 218 10.78 -4.11 1.35
C TYR A 218 12.26 -4.20 1.67
N ARG A 219 12.64 -5.00 2.67
CA ARG A 219 14.04 -5.39 2.81
C ARG A 219 14.48 -6.17 1.58
N THR A 220 15.66 -5.86 1.08
CA THR A 220 16.17 -6.48 -0.15
C THR A 220 16.52 -7.95 0.05
N ASP A 221 16.91 -8.35 1.25
CA ASP A 221 17.26 -9.73 1.60
C ASP A 221 16.09 -10.72 1.49
N VAL A 222 14.83 -10.24 1.54
CA VAL A 222 13.66 -11.11 1.37
C VAL A 222 13.21 -11.22 -0.09
N LEU A 223 13.62 -10.32 -0.98
CA LEU A 223 13.19 -10.32 -2.38
C LEU A 223 13.59 -11.60 -3.13
N ALA A 224 14.73 -12.20 -2.77
CA ALA A 224 15.16 -13.49 -3.34
C ALA A 224 14.22 -14.66 -2.99
N TYR A 225 13.37 -14.50 -1.98
CA TYR A 225 12.41 -15.52 -1.53
C TYR A 225 10.99 -15.25 -2.02
N ILE A 226 10.73 -14.10 -2.62
CA ILE A 226 9.42 -13.68 -3.14
C ILE A 226 9.41 -13.88 -4.65
N ASP A 227 8.41 -14.61 -5.15
CA ASP A 227 8.14 -14.67 -6.57
C ASP A 227 7.44 -13.39 -7.02
N LEU A 228 8.21 -12.44 -7.54
CA LEU A 228 7.73 -11.13 -7.94
C LEU A 228 6.83 -11.19 -9.18
N ASN A 229 7.07 -12.14 -10.10
CA ASN A 229 6.40 -12.23 -11.38
C ASN A 229 5.83 -13.63 -11.65
N PRO A 230 4.93 -14.14 -10.81
CA PRO A 230 4.33 -15.45 -11.05
C PRO A 230 3.41 -15.41 -12.27
N PRO A 231 3.43 -16.44 -13.12
CA PRO A 231 2.64 -16.46 -14.33
C PRO A 231 1.12 -16.45 -14.03
N GLY A 232 0.37 -15.66 -14.81
CA GLY A 232 -1.10 -15.64 -14.74
C GLY A 232 -1.69 -14.71 -13.70
N LEU A 233 -0.90 -13.96 -12.92
CA LEU A 233 -1.38 -12.92 -12.02
C LEU A 233 -1.48 -11.56 -12.74
N VAL A 234 -2.48 -10.79 -12.36
CA VAL A 234 -2.71 -9.42 -12.84
C VAL A 234 -2.02 -8.38 -11.95
N ILE A 235 -1.76 -8.72 -10.68
CA ILE A 235 -1.25 -7.81 -9.65
C ILE A 235 -0.23 -8.55 -8.79
N GLU A 236 0.92 -7.93 -8.59
CA GLU A 236 2.05 -8.47 -7.84
C GLU A 236 1.96 -8.25 -6.32
N ASP A 237 1.36 -7.15 -5.87
CA ASP A 237 1.42 -6.69 -4.47
C ASP A 237 0.68 -7.62 -3.49
N PHE A 238 -0.47 -8.17 -3.89
CA PHE A 238 -1.13 -9.21 -3.11
C PHE A 238 -0.25 -10.46 -2.98
N ASN A 239 0.37 -10.89 -4.10
CA ASN A 239 1.23 -12.07 -4.10
C ASN A 239 2.46 -11.87 -3.20
N MET A 240 3.14 -10.73 -3.31
CA MET A 240 4.28 -10.40 -2.47
C MET A 240 3.90 -10.45 -0.97
N THR A 241 2.75 -9.87 -0.63
CA THR A 241 2.25 -9.87 0.75
C THR A 241 1.94 -11.27 1.25
N PHE A 242 1.24 -12.08 0.45
CA PHE A 242 0.91 -13.47 0.83
C PHE A 242 2.16 -14.31 1.02
N GLU A 243 3.17 -14.15 0.16
CA GLU A 243 4.43 -14.86 0.29
C GLU A 243 5.22 -14.49 1.55
N VAL A 244 5.18 -13.21 1.97
CA VAL A 244 5.78 -12.78 3.24
C VAL A 244 5.22 -13.61 4.39
N TYR A 245 3.90 -13.78 4.47
CA TYR A 245 3.27 -14.52 5.56
C TYR A 245 3.38 -16.04 5.41
N GLN A 246 3.15 -16.56 4.21
CA GLN A 246 3.18 -18.02 3.99
C GLN A 246 4.58 -18.61 4.14
N LYS A 247 5.60 -17.88 3.68
CA LYS A 247 7.01 -18.27 3.82
C LYS A 247 7.63 -17.83 5.15
N LYS A 248 6.84 -17.15 6.01
CA LYS A 248 7.26 -16.65 7.32
C LYS A 248 8.55 -15.82 7.23
N LEU A 249 8.61 -14.92 6.25
CA LEU A 249 9.79 -14.10 5.98
C LEU A 249 9.98 -13.01 7.03
N GLY A 250 8.91 -12.55 7.68
CA GLY A 250 8.94 -11.55 8.73
C GLY A 250 7.59 -10.84 8.90
N LYS A 251 7.64 -9.64 9.47
CA LYS A 251 6.48 -8.80 9.77
C LYS A 251 6.30 -7.68 8.75
N VAL A 252 5.05 -7.24 8.59
CA VAL A 252 4.70 -6.03 7.84
C VAL A 252 4.39 -4.92 8.84
N ALA A 253 5.03 -3.76 8.71
CA ALA A 253 4.73 -2.58 9.49
C ALA A 253 3.96 -1.54 8.67
N PHE A 254 3.30 -0.62 9.37
CA PHE A 254 2.54 0.47 8.78
C PHE A 254 2.49 1.67 9.73
N THR A 255 2.56 2.87 9.17
CA THR A 255 2.26 4.12 9.88
C THR A 255 1.40 5.03 9.03
N LEU A 256 0.48 5.76 9.67
CA LEU A 256 -0.34 6.77 8.99
C LEU A 256 0.45 7.99 8.55
N SER A 257 1.67 8.17 9.06
CA SER A 257 2.52 9.33 8.81
C SER A 257 3.45 9.16 7.59
N ALA A 258 3.70 7.92 7.13
CA ALA A 258 4.47 7.66 5.90
C ALA A 258 3.58 7.85 4.66
N VAL A 259 3.32 9.10 4.32
CA VAL A 259 2.31 9.49 3.33
C VAL A 259 2.87 9.57 1.92
N ALA A 260 2.14 8.97 0.98
CA ALA A 260 2.34 9.14 -0.46
C ALA A 260 1.01 9.49 -1.14
N VAL A 261 1.05 10.41 -2.10
CA VAL A 261 -0.13 10.93 -2.80
C VAL A 261 -0.17 10.38 -4.20
N THR A 262 -1.25 9.72 -4.56
CA THR A 262 -1.47 9.11 -5.89
C THR A 262 -2.73 9.64 -6.57
N GLN A 263 -2.83 9.45 -7.88
CA GLN A 263 -4.00 9.83 -8.65
C GLN A 263 -5.03 8.71 -8.67
N ASP A 264 -6.29 9.07 -8.41
CA ASP A 264 -7.42 8.16 -8.57
C ASP A 264 -8.16 8.41 -9.90
N PRO A 265 -8.84 7.38 -10.45
CA PRO A 265 -9.65 7.51 -11.64
C PRO A 265 -10.78 8.53 -11.46
N VAL A 266 -10.99 9.36 -12.50
CA VAL A 266 -12.04 10.39 -12.51
C VAL A 266 -13.17 10.10 -13.48
N ARG A 267 -13.04 9.01 -14.25
CA ARG A 267 -14.05 8.50 -15.17
C ARG A 267 -14.53 7.14 -14.69
N ILE A 268 -15.82 6.88 -14.77
CA ILE A 268 -16.42 5.60 -14.34
C ILE A 268 -15.75 4.41 -15.05
N ARG A 269 -15.49 4.52 -16.35
CA ARG A 269 -14.84 3.45 -17.12
C ARG A 269 -13.47 3.06 -16.58
N ASP A 270 -12.65 4.04 -16.21
CA ASP A 270 -11.29 3.80 -15.69
C ASP A 270 -11.35 3.29 -14.25
N TYR A 271 -12.30 3.80 -13.45
CA TYR A 271 -12.60 3.31 -12.12
C TYR A 271 -12.98 1.83 -12.12
N VAL A 272 -13.95 1.45 -12.97
CA VAL A 272 -14.40 0.06 -13.11
C VAL A 272 -13.25 -0.85 -13.55
N LYS A 273 -12.44 -0.42 -14.53
CA LYS A 273 -11.27 -1.20 -14.98
C LYS A 273 -10.27 -1.43 -13.87
N GLN A 274 -9.92 -0.39 -13.12
CA GLN A 274 -8.96 -0.47 -12.03
C GLN A 274 -9.47 -1.34 -10.90
N THR A 275 -10.70 -1.09 -10.42
CA THR A 275 -11.32 -1.86 -9.32
C THR A 275 -11.49 -3.34 -9.69
N ARG A 276 -11.93 -3.62 -10.95
CA ARG A 276 -12.05 -4.99 -11.45
C ARG A 276 -10.70 -5.70 -11.51
N ARG A 277 -9.65 -5.00 -11.94
CA ARG A 277 -8.28 -5.54 -11.95
C ARG A 277 -7.83 -5.92 -10.54
N TRP A 278 -8.09 -5.06 -9.54
CA TRP A 278 -7.75 -5.34 -8.14
C TRP A 278 -8.52 -6.53 -7.59
N ALA A 279 -9.81 -6.59 -7.84
CA ALA A 279 -10.64 -7.70 -7.37
C ALA A 279 -10.23 -9.05 -8.01
N ILE A 280 -9.95 -9.08 -9.33
CA ILE A 280 -9.45 -10.28 -10.01
C ILE A 280 -8.08 -10.69 -9.44
N GLY A 281 -7.16 -9.72 -9.26
CA GLY A 281 -5.83 -10.00 -8.70
C GLY A 281 -5.88 -10.59 -7.30
N LEU A 282 -6.78 -10.12 -6.44
CA LEU A 282 -7.01 -10.72 -5.13
C LEU A 282 -7.42 -12.19 -5.24
N TRP A 283 -8.44 -12.50 -6.06
CA TRP A 283 -8.92 -13.88 -6.22
C TRP A 283 -7.91 -14.80 -6.90
N GLN A 284 -7.13 -14.30 -7.85
CA GLN A 284 -6.03 -15.06 -8.45
C GLN A 284 -4.95 -15.40 -7.40
N THR A 285 -4.63 -14.46 -6.53
CA THR A 285 -3.67 -14.67 -5.44
C THR A 285 -4.21 -15.66 -4.41
N VAL A 286 -5.47 -15.54 -4.01
CA VAL A 286 -6.13 -16.51 -3.11
C VAL A 286 -6.10 -17.92 -3.70
N ARG A 287 -6.41 -18.08 -4.99
CA ARG A 287 -6.33 -19.38 -5.68
C ARG A 287 -4.91 -19.96 -5.71
N ARG A 288 -3.90 -19.09 -5.88
CA ARG A 288 -2.48 -19.51 -5.94
C ARG A 288 -1.97 -20.00 -4.60
N HIS A 289 -2.44 -19.43 -3.51
CA HIS A 289 -1.91 -19.66 -2.17
C HIS A 289 -2.87 -20.52 -1.35
N PRO A 290 -2.58 -21.82 -1.16
CA PRO A 290 -3.43 -22.68 -0.35
C PRO A 290 -3.50 -22.19 1.10
N PRO A 291 -4.67 -22.34 1.77
CA PRO A 291 -4.84 -21.92 3.15
C PRO A 291 -3.90 -22.71 4.08
N GLN A 292 -3.30 -22.00 5.03
CA GLN A 292 -2.47 -22.57 6.09
C GLN A 292 -3.15 -22.34 7.45
N ALA A 293 -2.88 -23.20 8.42
CA ALA A 293 -3.38 -23.05 9.78
C ALA A 293 -2.58 -21.96 10.52
N ASN A 294 -2.85 -20.68 10.18
CA ASN A 294 -2.21 -19.52 10.80
C ASN A 294 -3.18 -18.32 10.88
N LEU A 295 -2.81 -17.31 11.66
CA LEU A 295 -3.62 -16.12 11.89
C LEU A 295 -3.89 -15.34 10.58
N PHE A 296 -2.90 -15.27 9.69
CA PHE A 296 -3.06 -14.59 8.39
C PHE A 296 -4.20 -15.21 7.58
N THR A 297 -4.24 -16.54 7.45
CA THR A 297 -5.32 -17.23 6.73
C THR A 297 -6.69 -17.02 7.40
N ALA A 298 -6.75 -17.05 8.73
CA ALA A 298 -8.00 -16.80 9.45
C ALA A 298 -8.51 -15.37 9.21
N MET A 299 -7.65 -14.36 9.32
CA MET A 299 -8.00 -12.97 9.05
C MET A 299 -8.37 -12.73 7.59
N LEU A 300 -7.68 -13.37 6.66
CA LEU A 300 -8.03 -13.35 5.23
C LEU A 300 -9.41 -13.96 4.99
N ALA A 301 -9.73 -15.10 5.61
CA ALA A 301 -11.04 -15.74 5.48
C ALA A 301 -12.16 -14.84 5.98
N VAL A 302 -11.98 -14.17 7.12
CA VAL A 302 -12.94 -13.17 7.65
C VAL A 302 -13.12 -12.02 6.67
N LEU A 303 -12.02 -11.48 6.12
CA LEU A 303 -12.07 -10.41 5.13
C LEU A 303 -12.82 -10.84 3.85
N LEU A 304 -12.55 -12.04 3.33
CA LEU A 304 -13.21 -12.54 2.13
C LEU A 304 -14.69 -12.81 2.38
N LEU A 305 -15.04 -13.33 3.55
CA LEU A 305 -16.44 -13.53 3.95
C LEU A 305 -17.19 -12.20 4.05
N GLU A 306 -16.59 -11.21 4.71
CA GLU A 306 -17.14 -9.84 4.78
C GLU A 306 -17.30 -9.26 3.37
N PHE A 307 -16.26 -9.36 2.53
CA PHE A 307 -16.25 -8.84 1.16
C PHE A 307 -17.37 -9.43 0.29
N ILE A 308 -17.60 -10.75 0.35
CA ILE A 308 -18.68 -11.42 -0.38
C ILE A 308 -20.04 -11.04 0.20
N THR A 309 -20.20 -11.11 1.53
CA THR A 309 -21.47 -10.84 2.20
C THR A 309 -21.92 -9.40 2.00
N SER A 310 -21.04 -8.43 2.24
CA SER A 310 -21.33 -7.01 2.03
C SER A 310 -21.65 -6.72 0.57
N SER A 311 -20.89 -7.29 -0.39
CA SER A 311 -21.17 -7.12 -1.82
C SER A 311 -22.53 -7.71 -2.22
N THR A 312 -22.88 -8.87 -1.69
CA THR A 312 -24.20 -9.48 -1.94
C THR A 312 -25.33 -8.58 -1.43
N ILE A 313 -25.19 -8.06 -0.21
CA ILE A 313 -26.16 -7.13 0.37
C ILE A 313 -26.31 -5.88 -0.51
N PHE A 314 -25.18 -5.26 -0.92
CA PHE A 314 -25.23 -4.02 -1.71
C PHE A 314 -25.71 -4.21 -3.15
N VAL A 315 -25.70 -5.42 -3.71
CA VAL A 315 -26.35 -5.72 -5.00
C VAL A 315 -27.84 -5.97 -4.83
N ILE A 316 -28.24 -6.67 -3.77
CA ILE A 316 -29.65 -7.04 -3.54
C ILE A 316 -30.45 -5.86 -2.99
N LEU A 317 -29.86 -5.06 -2.10
CA LEU A 317 -30.56 -4.01 -1.38
C LEU A 317 -31.26 -2.96 -2.27
N PRO A 318 -30.66 -2.45 -3.37
CA PRO A 318 -31.35 -1.56 -4.31
C PRO A 318 -32.55 -2.19 -4.98
N LEU A 319 -32.50 -3.50 -5.25
CA LEU A 319 -33.61 -4.24 -5.86
C LEU A 319 -34.78 -4.33 -4.87
N LEU A 320 -34.51 -4.66 -3.60
CA LEU A 320 -35.49 -4.69 -2.54
C LEU A 320 -36.09 -3.29 -2.30
N ALA A 321 -35.23 -2.26 -2.29
CA ALA A 321 -35.70 -0.87 -2.17
C ALA A 321 -36.62 -0.46 -3.34
N ALA A 322 -36.29 -0.87 -4.57
CA ALA A 322 -37.13 -0.60 -5.73
C ALA A 322 -38.48 -1.32 -5.65
N VAL A 323 -38.52 -2.58 -5.22
CA VAL A 323 -39.78 -3.33 -5.00
C VAL A 323 -40.67 -2.67 -3.98
N LEU A 324 -40.09 -2.08 -2.94
CA LEU A 324 -40.84 -1.34 -1.92
C LEU A 324 -41.28 0.05 -2.40
N ALA A 325 -40.42 0.79 -3.11
CA ALA A 325 -40.66 2.17 -3.49
C ALA A 325 -41.57 2.32 -4.73
N ILE A 326 -41.50 1.42 -5.70
CA ILE A 326 -42.29 1.53 -6.95
C ILE A 326 -43.77 1.58 -6.69
N PRO A 327 -44.37 0.70 -5.86
CA PRO A 327 -45.80 0.79 -5.56
C PRO A 327 -46.24 2.06 -4.80
N GLU A 328 -45.34 2.63 -3.98
CA GLU A 328 -45.64 3.91 -3.30
C GLU A 328 -45.68 5.09 -4.27
N LEU A 329 -44.81 5.08 -5.31
CA LEU A 329 -44.74 6.11 -6.33
C LEU A 329 -45.76 5.92 -7.45
N ALA A 330 -46.10 4.67 -7.77
CA ALA A 330 -47.03 4.26 -8.82
C ALA A 330 -47.88 3.07 -8.35
N PRO A 331 -48.98 3.31 -7.64
CA PRO A 331 -49.84 2.25 -7.08
C PRO A 331 -50.36 1.25 -8.13
N SER A 332 -50.53 1.68 -9.39
CA SER A 332 -50.89 0.82 -10.50
C SER A 332 -49.90 -0.33 -10.78
N ALA A 333 -48.68 -0.23 -10.30
CA ALA A 333 -47.69 -1.29 -10.42
C ALA A 333 -48.12 -2.59 -9.69
N LEU A 334 -48.97 -2.47 -8.65
CA LEU A 334 -49.53 -3.63 -7.96
C LEU A 334 -50.62 -4.36 -8.77
N ASN A 335 -51.08 -3.82 -9.89
CA ASN A 335 -51.95 -4.53 -10.82
C ASN A 335 -51.20 -5.64 -11.59
N TRP A 336 -49.84 -5.59 -11.61
CA TRP A 336 -49.02 -6.65 -12.14
C TRP A 336 -48.72 -7.65 -11.03
N VAL A 337 -49.28 -8.85 -11.15
CA VAL A 337 -49.25 -9.89 -10.13
C VAL A 337 -47.81 -10.18 -9.59
N PRO A 338 -46.77 -10.34 -10.43
CA PRO A 338 -45.42 -10.58 -9.90
C PRO A 338 -44.89 -9.44 -9.03
N MET A 339 -45.27 -8.16 -9.33
CA MET A 339 -44.89 -7.04 -8.50
C MET A 339 -45.63 -7.03 -7.15
N ALA A 340 -46.94 -7.35 -7.18
CA ALA A 340 -47.74 -7.43 -5.96
C ALA A 340 -47.24 -8.52 -5.01
N GLU A 341 -46.91 -9.71 -5.54
CA GLU A 341 -46.37 -10.81 -4.76
C GLU A 341 -44.97 -10.48 -4.21
N ALA A 342 -44.06 -9.93 -5.04
CA ALA A 342 -42.74 -9.51 -4.61
C ALA A 342 -42.82 -8.40 -3.53
N HIS A 343 -43.68 -7.40 -3.73
CA HIS A 343 -43.92 -6.34 -2.74
C HIS A 343 -44.41 -6.91 -1.42
N ALA A 344 -45.45 -7.76 -1.43
CA ALA A 344 -46.01 -8.38 -0.24
C ALA A 344 -44.96 -9.21 0.52
N ALA A 345 -44.15 -10.01 -0.21
CA ALA A 345 -43.12 -10.82 0.37
C ALA A 345 -41.98 -9.97 1.03
N VAL A 346 -41.57 -8.87 0.39
CA VAL A 346 -40.53 -8.00 0.94
C VAL A 346 -41.08 -7.16 2.08
N ALA A 347 -42.27 -6.56 1.91
CA ALA A 347 -42.92 -5.69 2.93
C ALA A 347 -43.27 -6.44 4.23
N ALA A 348 -43.44 -7.75 4.17
CA ALA A 348 -43.64 -8.59 5.35
C ALA A 348 -42.43 -8.63 6.29
N HIS A 349 -41.20 -8.36 5.76
CA HIS A 349 -39.94 -8.51 6.50
C HIS A 349 -39.20 -7.20 6.68
N MET A 350 -39.39 -6.20 5.79
CA MET A 350 -38.67 -4.94 5.83
C MET A 350 -39.48 -3.81 5.16
N ASN A 351 -39.09 -2.58 5.44
CA ASN A 351 -39.64 -1.38 4.81
C ASN A 351 -38.50 -0.43 4.38
N LEU A 352 -38.84 0.58 3.58
CA LEU A 352 -37.87 1.59 3.10
C LEU A 352 -37.16 2.30 4.25
N THR A 353 -37.87 2.59 5.34
CA THR A 353 -37.31 3.22 6.53
C THR A 353 -36.18 2.35 7.13
N ALA A 354 -36.40 1.04 7.24
CA ALA A 354 -35.39 0.10 7.74
C ALA A 354 -34.12 0.07 6.83
N ILE A 355 -34.30 0.15 5.51
CA ILE A 355 -33.18 0.22 4.57
C ILE A 355 -32.40 1.54 4.74
N VAL A 356 -33.10 2.66 4.79
CA VAL A 356 -32.50 4.00 4.92
C VAL A 356 -31.76 4.14 6.25
N PHE A 357 -32.39 3.79 7.36
CA PHE A 357 -31.81 3.96 8.70
C PHE A 357 -30.85 2.83 9.08
N GLY A 358 -31.08 1.60 8.61
CA GLY A 358 -30.22 0.45 8.92
C GLY A 358 -28.94 0.39 8.10
N VAL A 359 -28.96 0.88 6.85
CA VAL A 359 -27.80 0.82 5.94
C VAL A 359 -27.37 2.20 5.46
N GLY A 360 -28.31 3.00 4.94
CA GLY A 360 -27.98 4.29 4.35
C GLY A 360 -27.41 5.30 5.35
N LEU A 361 -28.06 5.44 6.50
CA LEU A 361 -27.62 6.37 7.53
C LEU A 361 -26.25 6.00 8.14
N PRO A 362 -25.98 4.75 8.55
CA PRO A 362 -24.65 4.35 9.02
C PRO A 362 -23.55 4.58 7.96
N ASP A 363 -23.82 4.27 6.69
CA ASP A 363 -22.88 4.55 5.60
C ASP A 363 -22.58 6.04 5.45
N TYR A 364 -23.61 6.88 5.54
CA TYR A 364 -23.44 8.33 5.47
C TYR A 364 -22.76 8.92 6.70
N VAL A 365 -23.03 8.40 7.91
CA VAL A 365 -22.32 8.78 9.15
C VAL A 365 -20.81 8.55 9.00
N MET A 366 -20.40 7.42 8.41
CA MET A 366 -18.99 7.19 8.12
C MET A 366 -18.41 8.23 7.17
N THR A 367 -19.19 8.70 6.20
CA THR A 367 -18.77 9.82 5.32
C THR A 367 -18.62 11.12 6.12
N CYS A 368 -19.55 11.42 7.02
CA CYS A 368 -19.48 12.61 7.90
C CYS A 368 -18.21 12.56 8.78
N LEU A 369 -17.90 11.40 9.36
CA LEU A 369 -16.67 11.22 10.16
C LEU A 369 -15.42 11.51 9.32
N VAL A 370 -15.32 10.96 8.11
CA VAL A 370 -14.18 11.23 7.22
C VAL A 370 -14.14 12.69 6.78
N ALA A 371 -15.30 13.32 6.51
CA ALA A 371 -15.38 14.73 6.17
C ALA A 371 -14.81 15.64 7.28
N VAL A 372 -15.14 15.33 8.54
CA VAL A 372 -14.62 16.03 9.72
C VAL A 372 -13.10 15.76 9.88
N LEU A 373 -12.68 14.49 9.84
CA LEU A 373 -11.29 14.10 9.99
C LEU A 373 -10.37 14.76 8.95
N HIS A 374 -10.84 14.86 7.71
CA HIS A 374 -10.08 15.45 6.61
C HIS A 374 -10.36 16.95 6.40
N ARG A 375 -11.25 17.55 7.23
CA ARG A 375 -11.72 18.95 7.10
C ARG A 375 -12.25 19.25 5.69
N ARG A 376 -13.07 18.34 5.14
CA ARG A 376 -13.59 18.40 3.77
C ARG A 376 -15.11 18.40 3.71
N ALA A 377 -15.70 19.58 3.87
CA ALA A 377 -17.16 19.76 3.78
C ALA A 377 -17.75 19.24 2.44
N ARG A 378 -16.98 19.27 1.35
CA ARG A 378 -17.42 18.76 0.05
C ARG A 378 -17.81 17.28 0.09
N LEU A 379 -17.19 16.47 0.93
CA LEU A 379 -17.52 15.05 1.08
C LEU A 379 -18.98 14.87 1.56
N LEU A 380 -19.52 15.82 2.32
CA LEU A 380 -20.92 15.76 2.76
C LEU A 380 -21.90 15.79 1.58
N PHE A 381 -21.60 16.58 0.54
CA PHE A 381 -22.43 16.64 -0.65
C PHE A 381 -22.23 15.43 -1.57
N VAL A 382 -20.98 15.15 -1.98
CA VAL A 382 -20.71 14.04 -2.90
C VAL A 382 -20.96 12.68 -2.24
N GLY A 383 -20.92 12.60 -0.91
CA GLY A 383 -21.19 11.41 -0.13
C GLY A 383 -22.60 10.86 -0.28
N LEU A 384 -23.57 11.70 -0.63
CA LEU A 384 -24.93 11.25 -0.95
C LEU A 384 -24.98 10.29 -2.14
N PHE A 385 -23.98 10.33 -3.02
CA PHE A 385 -23.88 9.46 -4.19
C PHE A 385 -23.00 8.21 -3.95
N PHE A 386 -22.36 8.09 -2.79
CA PHE A 386 -21.49 6.95 -2.50
C PHE A 386 -22.21 5.59 -2.48
N PRO A 387 -23.47 5.47 -2.06
CA PRO A 387 -24.19 4.21 -2.18
C PRO A 387 -24.26 3.69 -3.62
N LEU A 388 -24.36 4.57 -4.64
CA LEU A 388 -24.35 4.17 -6.05
C LEU A 388 -22.99 3.60 -6.45
N VAL A 389 -21.90 4.21 -5.99
CA VAL A 389 -20.53 3.70 -6.26
C VAL A 389 -20.32 2.35 -5.54
N ARG A 390 -20.87 2.18 -4.33
CA ARG A 390 -20.82 0.89 -3.60
C ARG A 390 -21.53 -0.24 -4.34
N VAL A 391 -22.67 0.05 -4.99
CA VAL A 391 -23.36 -0.94 -5.84
C VAL A 391 -22.45 -1.36 -7.01
N ILE A 392 -21.78 -0.40 -7.65
CA ILE A 392 -20.82 -0.70 -8.72
C ILE A 392 -19.67 -1.58 -8.20
N ASP A 393 -19.08 -1.22 -7.06
CA ASP A 393 -18.01 -2.01 -6.45
C ASP A 393 -18.47 -3.41 -6.07
N ALA A 394 -19.66 -3.55 -5.51
CA ALA A 394 -20.25 -4.83 -5.14
C ALA A 394 -20.48 -5.74 -6.37
N ALA A 395 -21.01 -5.18 -7.46
CA ALA A 395 -21.18 -5.92 -8.71
C ALA A 395 -19.82 -6.36 -9.30
N ILE A 396 -18.81 -5.48 -9.26
CA ILE A 396 -17.45 -5.81 -9.68
C ILE A 396 -16.88 -6.93 -8.79
N ALA A 397 -17.01 -6.81 -7.47
CA ALA A 397 -16.51 -7.77 -6.50
C ALA A 397 -17.04 -9.18 -6.75
N LEU A 398 -18.37 -9.32 -6.89
CA LEU A 398 -19.00 -10.60 -7.14
C LEU A 398 -18.63 -11.17 -8.53
N SER A 399 -18.62 -10.34 -9.58
CA SER A 399 -18.22 -10.75 -10.93
C SER A 399 -16.74 -11.14 -11.04
N ALA A 400 -15.89 -10.63 -10.15
CA ALA A 400 -14.47 -10.95 -10.13
C ALA A 400 -14.16 -12.33 -9.55
N VAL A 401 -15.05 -12.91 -8.73
CA VAL A 401 -14.87 -14.26 -8.14
C VAL A 401 -14.66 -15.30 -9.24
N PRO A 402 -15.61 -15.56 -10.15
CA PRO A 402 -15.40 -16.53 -11.22
C PRO A 402 -14.26 -16.09 -12.17
N ALA A 403 -14.13 -14.79 -12.47
CA ALA A 403 -13.07 -14.29 -13.32
C ALA A 403 -11.67 -14.58 -12.75
N GLY A 404 -11.45 -14.43 -11.45
CA GLY A 404 -10.18 -14.75 -10.79
C GLY A 404 -9.85 -16.25 -10.83
N TRP A 405 -10.87 -17.11 -10.86
CA TRP A 405 -10.68 -18.56 -10.94
C TRP A 405 -10.39 -19.06 -12.35
N PHE A 406 -11.06 -18.52 -13.37
CA PHE A 406 -11.02 -19.05 -14.73
C PHE A 406 -10.20 -18.21 -15.71
N ALA A 407 -10.10 -16.88 -15.50
CA ALA A 407 -9.32 -16.04 -16.37
C ALA A 407 -7.81 -16.17 -16.09
N ARG A 408 -7.02 -16.23 -17.18
CA ARG A 408 -5.56 -16.13 -17.12
C ARG A 408 -5.14 -14.76 -17.63
N SER A 409 -4.21 -14.11 -16.94
CA SER A 409 -3.57 -12.89 -17.41
C SER A 409 -2.39 -13.22 -18.31
N ASN A 410 -2.20 -12.44 -19.36
CA ASN A 410 -0.98 -12.45 -20.15
C ASN A 410 0.12 -11.55 -19.56
N GLY A 411 -0.14 -10.94 -18.39
CA GLY A 411 0.81 -10.08 -17.67
C GLY A 411 1.01 -8.68 -18.25
N THR A 412 0.48 -8.36 -19.43
CA THR A 412 0.71 -7.04 -20.05
C THR A 412 0.08 -5.91 -19.25
N TRP A 413 0.83 -4.83 -19.11
CA TRP A 413 0.43 -3.65 -18.35
C TRP A 413 -0.26 -2.63 -19.26
N LYS A 414 -1.41 -2.11 -18.81
CA LYS A 414 -2.08 -0.97 -19.42
C LYS A 414 -2.36 0.05 -18.32
N SER A 415 -1.61 1.13 -18.33
CA SER A 415 -1.84 2.25 -17.42
C SER A 415 -3.18 2.92 -17.74
N PRO A 416 -3.94 3.34 -16.71
CA PRO A 416 -5.08 4.23 -16.95
C PRO A 416 -4.59 5.59 -17.47
N ALA A 417 -5.45 6.32 -18.20
CA ALA A 417 -5.11 7.66 -18.67
C ALA A 417 -4.75 8.57 -17.49
N ARG A 418 -3.53 9.09 -17.49
CA ARG A 418 -3.01 10.00 -16.46
C ARG A 418 -3.20 11.45 -16.86
N ARG A 419 -3.18 12.33 -15.89
CA ARG A 419 -3.31 13.78 -16.09
C ARG A 419 -2.22 14.51 -15.33
N ALA A 420 -1.63 15.52 -15.94
CA ALA A 420 -0.79 16.45 -15.18
C ALA A 420 -1.65 17.19 -14.14
N ILE A 421 -1.26 17.11 -12.88
CA ILE A 421 -1.89 17.84 -11.77
C ILE A 421 -0.92 18.92 -11.31
N ASP A 422 -1.28 20.19 -11.50
CA ASP A 422 -0.44 21.34 -11.17
C ASP A 422 -0.35 21.64 -9.66
N THR A 423 -1.19 21.01 -8.85
CA THR A 423 -1.23 21.32 -7.41
C THR A 423 -0.27 20.46 -6.62
N GLN A 424 0.64 21.11 -5.88
CA GLN A 424 1.35 20.44 -4.80
C GLN A 424 0.33 19.93 -3.76
N PRO A 425 0.49 18.70 -3.28
CA PRO A 425 -0.39 18.18 -2.23
C PRO A 425 -0.20 19.04 -0.98
N GLU A 426 -1.26 19.68 -0.55
CA GLU A 426 -1.31 20.34 0.76
C GLU A 426 -1.22 19.26 1.83
N PRO A 427 -0.23 19.30 2.76
CA PRO A 427 -0.15 18.29 3.82
C PRO A 427 -1.46 18.32 4.60
N LEU A 428 -2.09 17.15 4.76
CA LEU A 428 -3.14 17.02 5.75
C LEU A 428 -2.51 17.40 7.09
N ALA A 429 -3.17 18.29 7.84
CA ALA A 429 -2.82 18.50 9.22
C ALA A 429 -2.88 17.12 9.90
N VAL A 430 -1.72 16.53 10.14
CA VAL A 430 -1.61 15.36 11.00
C VAL A 430 -2.12 15.85 12.35
N THR A 431 -3.32 15.42 12.73
CA THR A 431 -3.78 15.64 14.09
C THR A 431 -2.76 14.96 14.99
N ALA A 432 -1.96 15.77 15.68
CA ALA A 432 -1.08 15.34 16.75
C ALA A 432 -1.97 14.63 17.78
N GLY A 433 -2.01 13.31 17.73
CA GLY A 433 -2.93 12.50 18.52
C GLY A 433 -2.66 11.00 18.47
N ALA A 434 -1.56 10.55 17.86
CA ALA A 434 -1.05 9.23 18.18
C ALA A 434 -0.17 9.37 19.44
N PRO A 435 -0.43 8.59 20.51
CA PRO A 435 0.47 8.61 21.65
C PRO A 435 1.84 8.17 21.16
N ALA A 436 2.83 9.06 21.31
CA ALA A 436 4.21 8.71 21.17
C ALA A 436 4.44 7.55 22.15
N VAL A 437 4.82 6.38 21.64
CA VAL A 437 5.34 5.31 22.48
C VAL A 437 6.61 5.87 23.09
N SER A 438 6.49 6.41 24.31
CA SER A 438 7.60 6.90 25.10
C SER A 438 8.54 5.72 25.36
N ARG A 439 9.65 5.69 24.66
CA ARG A 439 10.78 4.83 25.03
C ARG A 439 11.35 5.33 26.35
N PRO A 440 11.60 4.48 27.35
CA PRO A 440 12.46 4.86 28.46
C PRO A 440 13.89 4.98 27.94
N VAL A 441 14.35 6.22 27.77
CA VAL A 441 15.76 6.51 27.57
C VAL A 441 16.44 6.36 28.94
N THR A 442 16.98 5.20 29.24
CA THR A 442 17.98 5.06 30.31
C THR A 442 19.30 5.58 29.77
N ARG A 443 19.63 6.81 30.12
CA ARG A 443 21.02 7.30 30.06
C ARG A 443 21.78 6.68 31.23
N PRO A 444 22.98 6.11 31.02
CA PRO A 444 23.89 5.86 32.12
C PRO A 444 24.50 7.21 32.55
N GLU A 445 24.27 7.58 33.79
CA GLU A 445 25.00 8.66 34.44
C GLU A 445 26.46 8.27 34.60
N SER A 446 27.36 8.89 33.89
CA SER A 446 28.78 8.87 34.18
C SER A 446 29.10 10.07 35.10
N SER A 447 29.16 9.80 36.41
CA SER A 447 29.77 10.70 37.39
C SER A 447 31.29 10.70 37.19
N VAL A 448 31.83 11.76 36.65
CA VAL A 448 33.25 12.11 36.75
C VAL A 448 33.33 13.33 37.62
N SER A 449 33.73 13.18 38.86
CA SER A 449 34.16 14.24 39.76
C SER A 449 35.48 14.82 39.26
N GLN A 450 35.45 16.09 38.89
CA GLN A 450 36.68 16.87 38.73
C GLN A 450 37.02 17.52 40.07
N ASP A 451 38.10 17.01 40.65
CA ASP A 451 38.79 17.61 41.80
C ASP A 451 39.72 18.71 41.27
N TYR A 452 39.48 19.97 41.68
CA TYR A 452 40.32 21.11 41.39
C TYR A 452 41.29 21.35 42.56
N GLY A 453 42.51 20.80 42.42
CA GLY A 453 43.65 21.20 43.24
C GLY A 453 44.19 22.56 42.85
N ARG A 454 44.15 23.42 43.83
CA ARG A 454 44.72 24.79 43.81
C ARG A 454 46.17 24.69 44.25
N GLU A 455 47.12 25.10 43.45
CA GLU A 455 48.44 25.54 43.97
C GLU A 455 48.88 26.83 43.35
N ARG A 456 49.28 27.77 44.25
CA ARG A 456 49.91 29.04 43.98
C ARG A 456 51.42 28.85 44.00
N GLY A 457 52.14 29.63 43.25
CA GLY A 457 53.61 29.79 43.46
C GLY A 457 54.26 30.73 42.43
N HIS A 458 54.40 31.88 42.83
CA HIS A 458 55.39 32.96 42.69
C HIS A 458 56.60 32.81 41.72
N ALA A 459 56.82 33.90 40.98
CA ALA A 459 58.05 34.71 40.76
C ALA A 459 59.14 34.16 39.82
N SER A 460 59.40 34.85 38.84
CA SER A 460 60.35 35.91 38.47
C SER A 460 60.30 36.18 36.96
#